data_331acd0779d2ccf3e14db142ed5e2199
#
_entry.id   331acd0779d2ccf3e14db142ed5e2199
#
_cell.length_a   1.000
_cell.length_b   1.000
_cell.length_c   1.000
_cell.angle_alpha   90.00
_cell.angle_beta   90.00
_cell.angle_gamma   90.00
#
_symmetry.space_group_name_H-M   'P 1'
#
loop_
_entity.id
_entity.type
_entity.pdbx_description
1 polymer ?
#
loop_
_entity_poly.entity_id
_entity_poly.type
_entity_poly.pdbx_seq_one_letter_code
_entity_poly.pdbx_strand_id
1 'polypeptide(L)'
;MKKLIALLLVLGGLLALVACGFPVQYKDGGDGGKDETPVVQPDNGYTLGSTDVVQLNGFRSIDIEWISGSVTVELYDGEGIELKEALADGGAVSVPMEWRVDEDDSTLDVCSQPKLLSVSEEKHLTVKLPRSMVLHELDVETVSAAVSVDLTDEDTLTLNELDITSVSGTVYVNAANAGEISLSTTSGAISGSVRTQNLEADSVSGSVELTLDVLPTELDMETSSGPVTLTLPAGDTAPSLFVEFRTTSGQFASDVPVTHMKDAPWELQTVSGSVTIALAQ
;
A
#
# COMPACT_ATOMS: atom_id res chain seq x y z
N MET A 1 8.06 17.14 -15.50
CA MET A 1 7.18 16.70 -16.62
C MET A 1 7.09 15.17 -16.76
N LYS A 2 8.15 14.40 -16.53
CA LYS A 2 8.07 12.94 -16.59
C LYS A 2 7.30 12.33 -15.41
N LYS A 3 7.40 12.91 -14.20
CA LYS A 3 6.78 12.43 -12.97
C LYS A 3 5.31 12.87 -12.81
N LEU A 4 4.91 14.01 -13.37
CA LEU A 4 3.49 14.38 -13.50
C LEU A 4 2.71 13.39 -14.38
N ILE A 5 3.42 12.70 -15.29
CA ILE A 5 2.90 11.61 -16.11
C ILE A 5 2.78 10.32 -15.30
N ALA A 6 3.69 10.09 -14.33
CA ALA A 6 3.59 8.95 -13.41
C ALA A 6 2.38 9.10 -12.46
N LEU A 7 2.14 10.29 -11.91
CA LEU A 7 0.95 10.58 -11.10
C LEU A 7 -0.36 10.44 -11.90
N LEU A 8 -0.34 10.77 -13.21
CA LEU A 8 -1.45 10.49 -14.14
C LEU A 8 -1.56 9.01 -14.50
N LEU A 9 -0.46 8.25 -14.41
CA LEU A 9 -0.46 6.80 -14.59
C LEU A 9 -0.97 6.07 -13.33
N VAL A 10 -0.75 6.61 -12.13
CA VAL A 10 -1.40 6.15 -10.89
C VAL A 10 -2.93 6.33 -11.00
N LEU A 11 -3.42 7.46 -11.54
CA LEU A 11 -4.84 7.61 -11.88
C LEU A 11 -5.28 6.67 -13.01
N GLY A 12 -4.38 6.29 -13.91
CA GLY A 12 -4.63 5.35 -15.01
C GLY A 12 -4.54 3.89 -14.57
N GLY A 13 -3.67 3.57 -13.63
CA GLY A 13 -3.54 2.26 -12.99
C GLY A 13 -4.76 1.92 -12.15
N LEU A 14 -5.30 2.90 -11.42
CA LEU A 14 -6.53 2.75 -10.65
C LEU A 14 -7.80 2.54 -11.50
N LEU A 15 -7.76 2.87 -12.79
CA LEU A 15 -8.77 2.39 -13.76
C LEU A 15 -8.56 0.91 -14.12
N ALA A 16 -7.40 0.35 -13.84
CA ALA A 16 -7.11 -1.09 -14.01
C ALA A 16 -7.57 -1.94 -12.81
N LEU A 17 -7.91 -1.36 -11.64
CA LEU A 17 -8.68 -2.04 -10.57
C LEU A 17 -10.03 -2.61 -11.05
N VAL A 18 -10.40 -2.36 -12.29
CA VAL A 18 -11.48 -3.05 -13.02
C VAL A 18 -11.00 -4.38 -13.59
N ALA A 19 -9.72 -4.71 -13.48
CA ALA A 19 -9.12 -5.86 -14.20
C ALA A 19 -9.16 -7.20 -13.44
N CYS A 20 -9.62 -7.28 -12.19
CA CYS A 20 -10.23 -8.52 -11.68
C CYS A 20 -11.52 -8.78 -12.49
N GLY A 21 -11.39 -8.71 -13.81
CA GLY A 21 -12.46 -8.77 -14.79
C GLY A 21 -12.93 -10.19 -15.03
N PHE A 22 -13.93 -10.63 -14.29
CA PHE A 22 -14.54 -11.93 -14.53
C PHE A 22 -15.95 -11.80 -15.08
N PRO A 23 -16.29 -12.53 -16.15
CA PRO A 23 -17.66 -12.61 -16.61
C PRO A 23 -18.50 -13.32 -15.55
N VAL A 24 -19.50 -12.63 -14.98
CA VAL A 24 -20.56 -13.30 -14.22
C VAL A 24 -21.28 -14.24 -15.16
N GLN A 25 -21.05 -15.53 -15.03
CA GLN A 25 -21.86 -16.52 -15.73
C GLN A 25 -23.18 -16.68 -14.96
N TYR A 26 -24.25 -16.08 -15.47
CA TYR A 26 -25.60 -16.45 -15.07
C TYR A 26 -25.87 -17.85 -15.59
N LYS A 27 -26.00 -18.82 -14.71
CA LYS A 27 -26.51 -20.12 -15.08
C LYS A 27 -28.03 -19.94 -15.33
N ASP A 28 -28.41 -19.94 -16.56
CA ASP A 28 -29.83 -19.91 -16.97
C ASP A 28 -30.47 -21.25 -16.55
N GLY A 29 -31.02 -21.24 -15.33
CA GLY A 29 -31.83 -22.36 -14.83
C GLY A 29 -33.24 -22.24 -15.31
N GLY A 30 -33.57 -22.87 -16.41
CA GLY A 30 -34.95 -22.97 -16.86
C GLY A 30 -35.83 -23.62 -15.79
N ASP A 31 -36.76 -22.86 -15.33
CA ASP A 31 -38.08 -23.12 -14.74
C ASP A 31 -38.33 -22.34 -13.44
N GLY A 32 -39.25 -21.46 -13.50
CA GLY A 32 -39.99 -20.61 -12.59
C GLY A 32 -39.87 -20.83 -11.06
N GLY A 33 -38.82 -20.28 -10.37
CA GLY A 33 -38.73 -20.18 -8.95
C GLY A 33 -38.12 -18.84 -8.54
N LYS A 34 -38.88 -18.03 -7.81
CA LYS A 34 -38.43 -16.76 -7.20
C LYS A 34 -37.49 -17.08 -6.03
N ASP A 35 -36.33 -16.45 -6.01
CA ASP A 35 -35.25 -16.46 -5.05
C ASP A 35 -33.99 -17.23 -5.52
N GLU A 36 -33.38 -16.78 -6.62
CA GLU A 36 -32.03 -17.21 -6.95
C GLU A 36 -31.04 -16.13 -6.48
N THR A 37 -30.38 -16.40 -5.35
CA THR A 37 -29.13 -15.71 -5.03
C THR A 37 -28.12 -16.02 -6.14
N PRO A 38 -27.46 -15.02 -6.74
CA PRO A 38 -26.46 -15.28 -7.76
C PRO A 38 -25.34 -16.12 -7.19
N VAL A 39 -25.13 -17.32 -7.71
CA VAL A 39 -23.98 -18.14 -7.37
C VAL A 39 -22.79 -17.55 -8.08
N VAL A 40 -21.96 -16.83 -7.36
CA VAL A 40 -20.68 -16.35 -7.86
C VAL A 40 -19.76 -17.58 -7.94
N GLN A 41 -19.36 -17.97 -9.14
CA GLN A 41 -18.32 -18.99 -9.33
C GLN A 41 -17.02 -18.29 -9.69
N PRO A 42 -15.91 -18.58 -8.98
CA PRO A 42 -14.61 -18.05 -9.35
C PRO A 42 -14.20 -18.59 -10.72
N ASP A 43 -13.62 -17.73 -11.54
CA ASP A 43 -13.05 -18.11 -12.83
C ASP A 43 -11.52 -18.17 -12.70
N ASN A 44 -10.85 -18.94 -13.54
CA ASN A 44 -9.39 -18.97 -13.65
C ASN A 44 -8.60 -19.33 -12.37
N GLY A 45 -9.08 -20.25 -11.57
CA GLY A 45 -8.30 -20.79 -10.43
C GLY A 45 -8.37 -20.00 -9.14
N TYR A 46 -9.21 -18.94 -9.05
CA TYR A 46 -9.44 -18.24 -7.80
C TYR A 46 -10.24 -19.09 -6.80
N THR A 47 -9.92 -18.91 -5.54
CA THR A 47 -10.66 -19.45 -4.38
C THR A 47 -11.49 -18.35 -3.75
N LEU A 48 -12.74 -18.65 -3.41
CA LEU A 48 -13.61 -17.79 -2.62
C LEU A 48 -13.55 -18.17 -1.15
N GLY A 49 -13.29 -17.20 -0.28
CA GLY A 49 -13.30 -17.48 1.16
C GLY A 49 -13.11 -16.22 1.98
N SER A 50 -13.80 -16.10 3.11
CA SER A 50 -13.62 -14.99 4.06
C SER A 50 -12.56 -15.28 5.12
N THR A 51 -12.05 -16.50 5.18
CA THR A 51 -10.94 -16.89 6.06
C THR A 51 -10.23 -18.08 5.45
N ASP A 52 -8.93 -17.94 5.24
CA ASP A 52 -8.12 -18.99 4.65
C ASP A 52 -6.67 -18.95 5.18
N VAL A 53 -5.97 -20.08 5.06
CA VAL A 53 -4.53 -20.19 5.33
C VAL A 53 -3.85 -20.68 4.07
N VAL A 54 -3.12 -19.79 3.42
CA VAL A 54 -2.40 -20.09 2.19
C VAL A 54 -1.01 -20.64 2.54
N GLN A 55 -0.72 -21.85 2.05
CA GLN A 55 0.57 -22.49 2.30
C GLN A 55 1.69 -21.81 1.49
N LEU A 56 2.87 -21.69 2.08
CA LEU A 56 4.04 -21.12 1.43
C LEU A 56 4.61 -22.05 0.33
N ASN A 57 3.97 -22.07 -0.82
CA ASN A 57 4.34 -22.97 -1.93
C ASN A 57 5.31 -22.33 -2.94
N GLY A 58 6.22 -21.48 -2.46
CA GLY A 58 7.29 -20.92 -3.28
C GLY A 58 6.95 -19.61 -3.99
N PHE A 59 5.77 -19.00 -3.77
CA PHE A 59 5.52 -17.64 -4.22
C PHE A 59 6.39 -16.64 -3.43
N ARG A 60 6.66 -15.51 -4.06
CA ARG A 60 7.58 -14.49 -3.56
C ARG A 60 6.97 -13.12 -3.48
N SER A 61 5.83 -12.91 -4.13
CA SER A 61 5.13 -11.63 -4.19
C SER A 61 3.70 -11.80 -3.71
N ILE A 62 3.16 -10.73 -3.11
CA ILE A 62 1.76 -10.65 -2.70
C ILE A 62 1.19 -9.38 -3.30
N ASP A 63 0.09 -9.52 -4.01
CA ASP A 63 -0.64 -8.46 -4.64
C ASP A 63 -2.05 -8.37 -4.03
N ILE A 64 -2.40 -7.19 -3.48
CA ILE A 64 -3.67 -6.96 -2.78
C ILE A 64 -4.42 -5.82 -3.44
N GLU A 65 -5.52 -6.13 -4.09
CA GLU A 65 -6.44 -5.13 -4.65
C GLU A 65 -7.70 -4.97 -3.78
N TRP A 66 -7.86 -3.81 -3.11
CA TRP A 66 -8.96 -3.59 -2.17
C TRP A 66 -9.70 -2.29 -2.40
N ILE A 67 -11.04 -2.34 -2.43
CA ILE A 67 -11.85 -1.18 -2.83
C ILE A 67 -12.13 -0.27 -1.64
N SER A 68 -12.71 -0.79 -0.56
CA SER A 68 -13.19 0.01 0.57
C SER A 68 -13.11 -0.73 1.89
N GLY A 69 -13.07 0.02 3.00
CA GLY A 69 -12.88 -0.50 4.35
C GLY A 69 -11.43 -0.39 4.79
N SER A 70 -10.74 -1.50 5.04
CA SER A 70 -9.32 -1.47 5.40
C SER A 70 -8.57 -2.71 4.95
N VAL A 71 -7.26 -2.56 4.75
CA VAL A 71 -6.27 -3.62 4.61
C VAL A 71 -5.29 -3.49 5.76
N THR A 72 -5.12 -4.55 6.53
CA THR A 72 -4.13 -4.65 7.60
C THR A 72 -3.18 -5.80 7.31
N VAL A 73 -1.89 -5.51 7.25
CA VAL A 73 -0.82 -6.50 7.09
C VAL A 73 0.02 -6.51 8.36
N GLU A 74 0.15 -7.67 8.99
CA GLU A 74 0.86 -7.82 10.26
C GLU A 74 1.68 -9.12 10.31
N LEU A 75 2.72 -9.15 11.14
CA LEU A 75 3.54 -10.33 11.38
C LEU A 75 2.93 -11.24 12.44
N TYR A 76 3.09 -12.55 12.27
CA TYR A 76 2.65 -13.53 13.26
C TYR A 76 3.53 -14.78 13.31
N ASP A 77 3.35 -15.58 14.37
CA ASP A 77 4.07 -16.85 14.56
C ASP A 77 3.28 -18.01 13.95
N GLY A 78 3.36 -18.19 12.64
CA GLY A 78 2.69 -19.26 11.90
C GLY A 78 3.50 -19.74 10.70
N GLU A 79 2.98 -20.76 10.00
CA GLU A 79 3.67 -21.41 8.89
C GLU A 79 3.11 -21.04 7.51
N GLY A 80 1.92 -20.42 7.44
CA GLY A 80 1.27 -20.00 6.19
C GLY A 80 0.79 -18.56 6.28
N ILE A 81 0.36 -17.97 5.17
CA ILE A 81 -0.30 -16.66 5.19
C ILE A 81 -1.74 -16.81 5.61
N GLU A 82 -2.15 -16.13 6.68
CA GLU A 82 -3.55 -16.09 7.08
C GLU A 82 -4.25 -14.92 6.41
N LEU A 83 -5.30 -15.20 5.65
CA LEU A 83 -6.21 -14.24 5.06
C LEU A 83 -7.51 -14.24 5.85
N LYS A 84 -7.97 -13.08 6.29
CA LYS A 84 -9.25 -12.93 6.99
C LYS A 84 -9.98 -11.68 6.54
N GLU A 85 -11.18 -11.87 6.04
CA GLU A 85 -12.10 -10.80 5.67
C GLU A 85 -13.24 -10.73 6.70
N ALA A 86 -13.65 -9.52 7.06
CA ALA A 86 -14.77 -9.26 7.97
C ALA A 86 -15.48 -7.96 7.60
N LEU A 87 -16.75 -7.84 7.98
CA LEU A 87 -17.47 -6.56 7.98
C LEU A 87 -17.27 -5.83 9.30
N ALA A 88 -17.33 -4.49 9.28
CA ALA A 88 -17.19 -3.65 10.46
C ALA A 88 -18.23 -3.96 11.56
N ASP A 89 -19.42 -4.35 11.16
CA ASP A 89 -20.52 -4.71 12.07
C ASP A 89 -20.50 -6.15 12.56
N GLY A 90 -19.52 -6.95 12.09
CA GLY A 90 -19.41 -8.38 12.39
C GLY A 90 -20.47 -9.24 11.68
N GLY A 91 -21.17 -8.67 10.71
CA GLY A 91 -22.12 -9.38 9.86
C GLY A 91 -21.44 -10.44 8.97
N ALA A 92 -22.26 -11.21 8.28
CA ALA A 92 -21.76 -12.14 7.27
C ALA A 92 -21.42 -11.38 6.00
N VAL A 93 -20.23 -11.63 5.45
CA VAL A 93 -19.81 -11.12 4.16
C VAL A 93 -20.69 -11.73 3.07
N SER A 94 -21.36 -10.88 2.28
CA SER A 94 -22.29 -11.38 1.25
C SER A 94 -21.56 -11.86 0.00
N VAL A 95 -20.43 -11.25 -0.33
CA VAL A 95 -19.56 -11.64 -1.44
C VAL A 95 -18.15 -11.76 -0.89
N PRO A 96 -17.65 -12.98 -0.62
CA PRO A 96 -16.31 -13.19 -0.08
C PRO A 96 -15.21 -12.67 -1.01
N MET A 97 -14.03 -12.38 -0.45
CA MET A 97 -12.82 -12.10 -1.22
C MET A 97 -12.46 -13.28 -2.13
N GLU A 98 -11.73 -12.98 -3.17
CA GLU A 98 -11.10 -13.96 -4.04
C GLU A 98 -9.59 -13.93 -3.84
N TRP A 99 -8.97 -15.10 -3.85
CA TRP A 99 -7.52 -15.22 -3.86
C TRP A 99 -7.06 -16.38 -4.72
N ARG A 100 -5.86 -16.30 -5.24
CA ARG A 100 -5.19 -17.39 -5.96
C ARG A 100 -3.68 -17.29 -5.80
N VAL A 101 -2.98 -18.41 -5.99
CA VAL A 101 -1.54 -18.42 -6.24
C VAL A 101 -1.33 -18.56 -7.74
N ASP A 102 -0.74 -17.55 -8.35
CA ASP A 102 -0.27 -17.60 -9.73
C ASP A 102 1.11 -18.25 -9.75
N GLU A 103 1.18 -19.50 -10.26
CA GLU A 103 2.42 -20.26 -10.30
C GLU A 103 3.40 -19.74 -11.36
N ASP A 104 2.89 -19.10 -12.41
CA ASP A 104 3.72 -18.57 -13.51
C ASP A 104 4.52 -17.34 -13.03
N ASP A 105 3.88 -16.46 -12.25
CA ASP A 105 4.49 -15.23 -11.72
C ASP A 105 4.98 -15.37 -10.27
N SER A 106 4.67 -16.50 -9.62
CA SER A 106 4.99 -16.76 -8.20
C SER A 106 4.37 -15.72 -7.25
N THR A 107 3.15 -15.30 -7.53
CA THR A 107 2.41 -14.25 -6.79
C THR A 107 1.17 -14.82 -6.11
N LEU A 108 0.88 -14.33 -4.91
CA LEU A 108 -0.40 -14.49 -4.24
C LEU A 108 -1.27 -13.27 -4.53
N ASP A 109 -2.29 -13.42 -5.37
CA ASP A 109 -3.27 -12.38 -5.65
C ASP A 109 -4.42 -12.46 -4.64
N VAL A 110 -4.79 -11.33 -4.03
CA VAL A 110 -5.92 -11.20 -3.10
C VAL A 110 -6.79 -10.02 -3.51
N CYS A 111 -8.02 -10.27 -3.87
CA CYS A 111 -8.91 -9.23 -4.39
C CYS A 111 -10.21 -9.11 -3.60
N SER A 112 -10.65 -7.86 -3.35
CA SER A 112 -12.03 -7.60 -2.99
C SER A 112 -12.88 -7.68 -4.24
N GLN A 113 -13.92 -8.54 -4.25
CA GLN A 113 -14.79 -8.66 -5.44
C GLN A 113 -15.53 -7.35 -5.79
N PRO A 114 -15.29 -6.74 -6.96
CA PRO A 114 -15.97 -5.51 -7.36
C PRO A 114 -17.30 -5.72 -8.07
N LYS A 115 -17.76 -6.95 -8.24
CA LYS A 115 -18.78 -7.30 -9.26
C LYS A 115 -20.20 -6.89 -8.99
N LEU A 116 -20.53 -6.47 -7.81
CA LEU A 116 -21.85 -5.95 -7.50
C LEU A 116 -21.73 -4.48 -7.13
N LEU A 117 -21.70 -3.60 -8.12
CA LEU A 117 -21.76 -2.14 -7.98
C LEU A 117 -22.92 -1.61 -7.10
N SER A 118 -23.76 -2.49 -6.58
CA SER A 118 -24.90 -2.18 -5.75
C SER A 118 -24.72 -2.49 -4.27
N VAL A 119 -23.63 -3.15 -3.85
CA VAL A 119 -23.35 -3.47 -2.45
C VAL A 119 -21.97 -2.91 -2.10
N SER A 120 -21.94 -1.71 -1.54
CA SER A 120 -20.73 -1.14 -0.95
C SER A 120 -20.59 -1.66 0.48
N GLU A 121 -20.22 -2.91 0.65
CA GLU A 121 -19.80 -3.42 1.95
C GLU A 121 -18.42 -2.86 2.28
N GLU A 122 -18.29 -2.21 3.43
CA GLU A 122 -16.98 -1.86 3.96
C GLU A 122 -16.35 -3.11 4.55
N LYS A 123 -15.39 -3.66 3.85
CA LYS A 123 -14.73 -4.91 4.18
C LYS A 123 -13.35 -4.65 4.77
N HIS A 124 -13.03 -5.36 5.82
CA HIS A 124 -11.73 -5.32 6.47
C HIS A 124 -10.96 -6.59 6.15
N LEU A 125 -9.86 -6.46 5.43
CA LEU A 125 -8.92 -7.55 5.16
C LEU A 125 -7.80 -7.50 6.20
N THR A 126 -7.52 -8.63 6.83
CA THR A 126 -6.33 -8.86 7.64
C THR A 126 -5.48 -9.92 6.97
N VAL A 127 -4.24 -9.60 6.66
CA VAL A 127 -3.23 -10.49 6.12
C VAL A 127 -2.14 -10.66 7.17
N LYS A 128 -1.94 -11.90 7.62
CA LYS A 128 -0.87 -12.20 8.57
C LYS A 128 0.25 -12.95 7.88
N LEU A 129 1.44 -12.39 7.95
CA LEU A 129 2.65 -12.92 7.33
C LEU A 129 3.50 -13.66 8.37
N PRO A 130 3.96 -14.89 8.06
CA PRO A 130 4.92 -15.56 8.91
C PRO A 130 6.20 -14.76 9.10
N ARG A 131 6.68 -14.63 10.33
CA ARG A 131 7.92 -13.89 10.63
C ARG A 131 9.13 -14.40 9.88
N SER A 132 9.19 -15.70 9.60
CA SER A 132 10.32 -16.33 8.89
C SER A 132 10.21 -16.26 7.36
N MET A 133 9.23 -15.54 6.83
CA MET A 133 9.00 -15.45 5.39
C MET A 133 10.06 -14.60 4.71
N VAL A 134 10.44 -14.98 3.49
CA VAL A 134 11.20 -14.14 2.56
C VAL A 134 10.25 -13.71 1.45
N LEU A 135 9.91 -12.44 1.44
CA LEU A 135 9.03 -11.84 0.46
C LEU A 135 9.83 -10.91 -0.44
N HIS A 136 9.65 -11.03 -1.75
CA HIS A 136 10.29 -10.14 -2.69
C HIS A 136 9.53 -8.82 -2.76
N GLU A 137 8.20 -8.90 -2.87
CA GLU A 137 7.35 -7.75 -3.11
C GLU A 137 6.02 -7.88 -2.34
N LEU A 138 5.61 -6.79 -1.76
CA LEU A 138 4.25 -6.60 -1.22
C LEU A 138 3.65 -5.38 -1.89
N ASP A 139 2.68 -5.61 -2.77
CA ASP A 139 1.92 -4.58 -3.46
C ASP A 139 0.51 -4.48 -2.87
N VAL A 140 0.08 -3.27 -2.53
CA VAL A 140 -1.25 -2.99 -1.98
C VAL A 140 -1.90 -1.83 -2.71
N GLU A 141 -2.84 -2.14 -3.58
CA GLU A 141 -3.62 -1.13 -4.30
C GLU A 141 -5.01 -0.94 -3.70
N THR A 142 -5.38 0.30 -3.39
CA THR A 142 -6.71 0.59 -2.83
C THR A 142 -7.38 1.80 -3.49
N VAL A 143 -8.73 1.80 -3.48
CA VAL A 143 -9.50 2.98 -3.89
C VAL A 143 -9.78 3.89 -2.70
N SER A 144 -10.43 3.37 -1.67
CA SER A 144 -10.83 4.14 -0.48
C SER A 144 -10.55 3.41 0.83
N ALA A 145 -10.02 2.20 0.77
CA ALA A 145 -9.66 1.46 1.97
C ALA A 145 -8.44 2.10 2.66
N ALA A 146 -8.50 2.18 3.97
CA ALA A 146 -7.33 2.52 4.76
C ALA A 146 -6.34 1.34 4.76
N VAL A 147 -5.06 1.63 4.56
CA VAL A 147 -3.99 0.64 4.56
C VAL A 147 -3.16 0.79 5.82
N SER A 148 -2.92 -0.31 6.52
CA SER A 148 -2.02 -0.38 7.67
C SER A 148 -1.07 -1.57 7.52
N VAL A 149 0.22 -1.29 7.35
CA VAL A 149 1.28 -2.30 7.25
C VAL A 149 2.16 -2.18 8.49
N ASP A 150 2.17 -3.22 9.33
CA ASP A 150 3.00 -3.28 10.54
C ASP A 150 3.95 -4.48 10.48
N LEU A 151 5.20 -4.20 10.11
CA LEU A 151 6.29 -5.16 9.93
C LEU A 151 7.48 -4.77 10.81
N THR A 152 7.22 -4.49 12.08
CA THR A 152 8.21 -3.91 13.00
C THR A 152 9.25 -4.87 13.54
N ASP A 153 9.12 -6.15 13.32
CA ASP A 153 10.09 -7.13 13.83
C ASP A 153 11.32 -7.19 12.91
N GLU A 154 12.38 -6.49 13.33
CA GLU A 154 13.60 -6.26 12.54
C GLU A 154 14.36 -7.52 12.13
N ASP A 155 14.15 -8.64 12.81
CA ASP A 155 15.04 -9.80 12.71
C ASP A 155 14.52 -10.94 11.84
N THR A 156 13.33 -10.84 11.27
CA THR A 156 12.64 -12.04 10.76
C THR A 156 12.15 -11.96 9.32
N LEU A 157 11.32 -10.99 8.95
CA LEU A 157 10.85 -10.85 7.57
C LEU A 157 11.89 -10.16 6.71
N THR A 158 12.23 -10.76 5.58
CA THR A 158 13.00 -10.09 4.51
C THR A 158 12.03 -9.64 3.43
N LEU A 159 11.95 -8.33 3.21
CA LEU A 159 11.14 -7.71 2.16
C LEU A 159 12.06 -6.87 1.27
N ASN A 160 12.02 -7.07 -0.05
CA ASN A 160 12.83 -6.26 -0.95
C ASN A 160 12.08 -4.99 -1.34
N GLU A 161 10.79 -5.10 -1.66
CA GLU A 161 9.98 -3.99 -2.18
C GLU A 161 8.61 -3.93 -1.49
N LEU A 162 8.24 -2.75 -1.03
CA LEU A 162 6.91 -2.43 -0.52
C LEU A 162 6.32 -1.32 -1.38
N ASP A 163 5.27 -1.62 -2.13
CA ASP A 163 4.50 -0.63 -2.88
C ASP A 163 3.08 -0.50 -2.29
N ILE A 164 2.67 0.74 -2.02
CA ILE A 164 1.31 1.01 -1.56
C ILE A 164 0.72 2.17 -2.34
N THR A 165 -0.30 1.89 -3.11
CA THR A 165 -1.03 2.88 -3.88
C THR A 165 -2.47 3.02 -3.40
N SER A 166 -2.91 4.25 -3.11
CA SER A 166 -4.28 4.56 -2.70
C SER A 166 -4.85 5.79 -3.41
N VAL A 167 -6.14 5.78 -3.74
CA VAL A 167 -6.77 7.03 -4.21
C VAL A 167 -7.13 7.94 -3.05
N SER A 168 -7.82 7.44 -2.04
CA SER A 168 -8.33 8.28 -0.94
C SER A 168 -8.19 7.67 0.45
N GLY A 169 -7.80 6.40 0.56
CA GLY A 169 -7.50 5.76 1.83
C GLY A 169 -6.26 6.34 2.50
N THR A 170 -6.24 6.36 3.81
CA THR A 170 -5.02 6.69 4.56
C THR A 170 -4.04 5.52 4.49
N VAL A 171 -2.75 5.83 4.41
CA VAL A 171 -1.67 4.85 4.41
C VAL A 171 -0.85 5.02 5.69
N TYR A 172 -0.81 3.97 6.50
CA TYR A 172 0.05 3.87 7.65
C TYR A 172 1.05 2.73 7.45
N VAL A 173 2.34 3.04 7.56
CA VAL A 173 3.40 2.08 7.38
C VAL A 173 4.32 2.10 8.61
N ASN A 174 4.51 0.94 9.19
CA ASN A 174 5.50 0.70 10.20
C ASN A 174 6.36 -0.47 9.72
N ALA A 175 7.31 -0.15 8.83
CA ALA A 175 8.09 -1.16 8.10
C ALA A 175 9.53 -1.13 8.56
N ALA A 176 9.92 -2.18 9.23
CA ALA A 176 11.23 -2.25 9.84
C ALA A 176 12.38 -2.43 8.84
N ASN A 177 12.18 -3.06 7.70
CA ASN A 177 13.32 -3.42 6.85
C ASN A 177 12.91 -3.82 5.43
N ALA A 178 12.65 -2.85 4.58
CA ALA A 178 12.48 -3.07 3.14
C ALA A 178 13.63 -2.44 2.36
N GLY A 179 14.02 -3.05 1.24
CA GLY A 179 15.06 -2.51 0.36
C GLY A 179 14.61 -1.21 -0.31
N GLU A 180 13.39 -1.21 -0.81
CA GLU A 180 12.71 -0.08 -1.42
C GLU A 180 11.29 0.08 -0.86
N ILE A 181 10.86 1.30 -0.66
CA ILE A 181 9.50 1.63 -0.23
C ILE A 181 8.94 2.71 -1.14
N SER A 182 7.80 2.43 -1.78
CA SER A 182 7.03 3.36 -2.61
C SER A 182 5.63 3.55 -2.02
N LEU A 183 5.26 4.78 -1.73
CA LEU A 183 3.98 5.12 -1.11
C LEU A 183 3.30 6.21 -1.93
N SER A 184 2.15 5.92 -2.53
CA SER A 184 1.44 6.85 -3.37
C SER A 184 -0.01 7.06 -2.95
N THR A 185 -0.46 8.33 -2.91
CA THR A 185 -1.87 8.64 -2.67
C THR A 185 -2.35 9.86 -3.45
N THR A 186 -3.62 9.88 -3.83
CA THR A 186 -4.20 11.11 -4.39
C THR A 186 -4.68 12.07 -3.30
N SER A 187 -5.33 11.59 -2.25
CA SER A 187 -5.89 12.47 -1.20
C SER A 187 -5.79 11.93 0.23
N GLY A 188 -5.42 10.67 0.42
CA GLY A 188 -5.16 10.10 1.73
C GLY A 188 -3.89 10.67 2.36
N ALA A 189 -3.80 10.63 3.68
CA ALA A 189 -2.55 10.92 4.37
C ALA A 189 -1.64 9.69 4.37
N ILE A 190 -0.33 9.91 4.23
CA ILE A 190 0.72 8.90 4.41
C ILE A 190 1.40 9.19 5.74
N SER A 191 1.53 8.18 6.59
CA SER A 191 2.19 8.33 7.90
C SER A 191 2.86 7.05 8.35
N GLY A 192 3.81 7.18 9.29
CA GLY A 192 4.44 6.03 9.93
C GLY A 192 5.94 6.14 10.13
N SER A 193 6.58 4.99 10.27
CA SER A 193 8.02 4.83 10.46
C SER A 193 8.58 3.86 9.44
N VAL A 194 9.69 4.20 8.82
CA VAL A 194 10.29 3.39 7.74
C VAL A 194 11.80 3.25 7.90
N ARG A 195 12.29 2.07 7.54
CA ARG A 195 13.70 1.76 7.42
C ARG A 195 13.95 1.21 6.02
N THR A 196 14.54 2.00 5.15
CA THR A 196 14.82 1.63 3.76
C THR A 196 16.04 2.36 3.22
N GLN A 197 16.60 1.86 2.13
CA GLN A 197 17.65 2.55 1.38
C GLN A 197 17.09 3.49 0.33
N ASN A 198 15.95 3.14 -0.28
CA ASN A 198 15.29 3.92 -1.31
C ASN A 198 13.86 4.20 -0.86
N LEU A 199 13.49 5.47 -0.76
CA LEU A 199 12.17 5.90 -0.35
C LEU A 199 11.56 6.82 -1.41
N GLU A 200 10.41 6.43 -1.94
CA GLU A 200 9.56 7.28 -2.74
C GLU A 200 8.22 7.51 -2.01
N ALA A 201 7.76 8.76 -1.92
CA ALA A 201 6.48 9.05 -1.31
C ALA A 201 5.77 10.22 -2.00
N ASP A 202 4.66 9.92 -2.66
CA ASP A 202 3.94 10.84 -3.52
C ASP A 202 2.53 11.11 -3.02
N SER A 203 2.12 12.38 -3.03
CA SER A 203 0.75 12.75 -2.72
C SER A 203 0.27 13.92 -3.57
N VAL A 204 -0.99 13.92 -4.00
CA VAL A 204 -1.56 15.12 -4.62
C VAL A 204 -2.00 16.12 -3.57
N SER A 205 -2.73 15.71 -2.55
CA SER A 205 -3.29 16.63 -1.54
C SER A 205 -3.22 16.14 -0.09
N GLY A 206 -2.86 14.89 0.14
CA GLY A 206 -2.67 14.34 1.48
C GLY A 206 -1.38 14.83 2.14
N SER A 207 -1.34 14.85 3.46
CA SER A 207 -0.09 15.05 4.20
C SER A 207 0.81 13.82 4.12
N VAL A 208 2.12 14.03 4.16
CA VAL A 208 3.12 12.97 4.30
C VAL A 208 3.90 13.21 5.58
N GLU A 209 3.80 12.29 6.54
CA GLU A 209 4.45 12.38 7.85
C GLU A 209 5.20 11.08 8.14
N LEU A 210 6.50 11.05 7.82
CA LEU A 210 7.32 9.85 7.96
C LEU A 210 8.46 10.05 8.95
N THR A 211 8.65 9.06 9.80
CA THR A 211 9.83 8.91 10.64
C THR A 211 10.81 7.96 9.96
N LEU A 212 12.04 8.40 9.80
CA LEU A 212 13.10 7.61 9.18
C LEU A 212 13.92 6.96 10.30
N ASP A 213 13.94 5.64 10.38
CA ASP A 213 14.76 4.92 11.36
C ASP A 213 16.24 4.89 10.96
N VAL A 214 16.50 5.01 9.66
CA VAL A 214 17.82 5.22 9.06
C VAL A 214 17.71 6.30 7.98
N LEU A 215 18.84 6.92 7.64
CA LEU A 215 18.86 7.85 6.50
C LEU A 215 18.90 7.05 5.20
N PRO A 216 17.90 7.18 4.32
CA PRO A 216 17.93 6.53 3.02
C PRO A 216 19.06 7.08 2.14
N THR A 217 19.56 6.24 1.26
CA THR A 217 20.56 6.61 0.26
C THR A 217 19.93 7.52 -0.80
N GLU A 218 18.70 7.18 -1.22
CA GLU A 218 17.89 7.95 -2.17
C GLU A 218 16.52 8.21 -1.56
N LEU A 219 16.06 9.44 -1.69
CA LEU A 219 14.74 9.86 -1.24
C LEU A 219 14.12 10.78 -2.29
N ASP A 220 12.94 10.41 -2.76
CA ASP A 220 12.12 11.21 -3.66
C ASP A 220 10.73 11.43 -3.05
N MET A 221 10.37 12.69 -2.85
CA MET A 221 9.05 13.03 -2.31
C MET A 221 8.41 14.15 -3.13
N GLU A 222 7.25 13.82 -3.68
CA GLU A 222 6.48 14.79 -4.46
C GLU A 222 5.09 15.02 -3.85
N THR A 223 4.74 16.28 -3.62
CA THR A 223 3.36 16.65 -3.27
C THR A 223 2.89 17.86 -4.05
N SER A 224 1.61 17.92 -4.39
CA SER A 224 1.07 19.14 -5.01
C SER A 224 0.67 20.18 -3.96
N SER A 225 -0.02 19.79 -2.88
CA SER A 225 -0.52 20.76 -1.89
C SER A 225 -0.45 20.32 -0.43
N GLY A 226 -0.19 19.04 -0.15
CA GLY A 226 -0.06 18.53 1.21
C GLY A 226 1.25 18.95 1.87
N PRO A 227 1.30 19.11 3.19
CA PRO A 227 2.56 19.28 3.91
C PRO A 227 3.34 17.96 3.95
N VAL A 228 4.67 18.07 3.92
CA VAL A 228 5.59 16.96 4.12
C VAL A 228 6.38 17.20 5.41
N THR A 229 6.39 16.23 6.29
CA THR A 229 7.21 16.22 7.50
C THR A 229 8.04 14.94 7.54
N LEU A 230 9.36 15.11 7.53
CA LEU A 230 10.32 14.03 7.72
C LEU A 230 10.95 14.17 9.10
N THR A 231 10.85 13.13 9.92
CA THR A 231 11.55 13.06 11.21
C THR A 231 12.76 12.15 11.05
N LEU A 232 13.95 12.72 11.23
CA LEU A 232 15.22 11.99 11.13
C LEU A 232 15.52 11.23 12.42
N PRO A 233 16.28 10.13 12.35
CA PRO A 233 16.68 9.40 13.54
C PRO A 233 17.50 10.27 14.49
N ALA A 234 17.31 10.07 15.79
CA ALA A 234 18.13 10.71 16.81
C ALA A 234 19.58 10.19 16.70
N GLY A 235 20.55 11.10 16.79
CA GLY A 235 21.96 10.77 16.73
C GLY A 235 22.81 11.75 17.52
N ASP A 236 24.04 11.36 17.84
CA ASP A 236 24.99 12.20 18.59
C ASP A 236 25.39 13.48 17.83
N THR A 237 25.26 13.47 16.51
CA THR A 237 25.53 14.63 15.66
C THR A 237 24.44 14.74 14.59
N ALA A 238 23.93 15.96 14.38
CA ALA A 238 22.99 16.23 13.31
C ALA A 238 23.63 15.90 11.95
N PRO A 239 22.95 15.12 11.07
CA PRO A 239 23.46 14.83 9.74
C PRO A 239 23.52 16.11 8.90
N SER A 240 24.41 16.14 7.92
CA SER A 240 24.42 17.17 6.88
C SER A 240 23.85 16.58 5.61
N LEU A 241 22.75 17.12 5.13
CA LEU A 241 22.00 16.58 4.01
C LEU A 241 22.30 17.34 2.69
N PHE A 242 22.30 16.59 1.60
CA PHE A 242 22.28 17.15 0.25
C PHE A 242 20.87 17.00 -0.31
N VAL A 243 20.21 18.13 -0.57
CA VAL A 243 18.79 18.14 -0.94
C VAL A 243 18.58 19.00 -2.19
N GLU A 244 17.84 18.48 -3.15
CA GLU A 244 17.22 19.26 -4.19
C GLU A 244 15.78 19.59 -3.77
N PHE A 245 15.53 20.84 -3.42
CA PHE A 245 14.18 21.31 -3.10
C PHE A 245 13.64 22.16 -4.24
N ARG A 246 12.45 21.79 -4.72
CA ARG A 246 11.72 22.49 -5.78
C ARG A 246 10.32 22.85 -5.30
N THR A 247 9.94 24.12 -5.46
CA THR A 247 8.59 24.58 -5.12
C THR A 247 8.15 25.73 -6.01
N THR A 248 6.84 25.90 -6.16
CA THR A 248 6.25 27.11 -6.76
C THR A 248 5.92 28.15 -5.71
N SER A 249 5.36 27.76 -4.56
CA SER A 249 4.93 28.67 -3.48
C SER A 249 5.04 28.06 -2.07
N GLY A 250 5.64 26.88 -1.94
CA GLY A 250 5.84 26.20 -0.66
C GLY A 250 6.99 26.77 0.17
N GLN A 251 7.10 26.34 1.40
CA GLN A 251 8.17 26.70 2.33
C GLN A 251 9.00 25.47 2.69
N PHE A 252 10.28 25.68 2.94
CA PHE A 252 11.19 24.65 3.44
C PHE A 252 11.76 25.06 4.78
N ALA A 253 11.72 24.14 5.73
CA ALA A 253 12.35 24.29 7.05
C ALA A 253 13.13 23.01 7.39
N SER A 254 14.27 23.17 8.10
CA SER A 254 15.06 22.02 8.52
C SER A 254 15.76 22.32 9.85
N ASP A 255 15.71 21.35 10.77
CA ASP A 255 16.45 21.37 12.03
C ASP A 255 17.92 20.96 11.87
N VAL A 256 18.29 20.45 10.69
CA VAL A 256 19.65 20.00 10.38
C VAL A 256 20.27 20.85 9.26
N PRO A 257 21.61 20.91 9.17
CA PRO A 257 22.29 21.56 8.05
C PRO A 257 21.93 20.93 6.71
N VAL A 258 21.46 21.73 5.77
CA VAL A 258 21.11 21.30 4.41
C VAL A 258 21.95 22.04 3.39
N THR A 259 22.52 21.32 2.44
CA THR A 259 23.17 21.87 1.26
C THR A 259 22.26 21.65 0.06
N HIS A 260 21.73 22.74 -0.50
CA HIS A 260 20.91 22.67 -1.70
C HIS A 260 21.78 22.48 -2.93
N MET A 261 21.51 21.43 -3.70
CA MET A 261 22.19 21.16 -4.94
C MET A 261 21.28 20.46 -5.96
N LYS A 262 21.57 20.66 -7.22
CA LYS A 262 20.87 19.98 -8.30
C LYS A 262 21.31 18.51 -8.36
N ASP A 263 20.39 17.63 -8.72
CA ASP A 263 20.61 16.18 -8.80
C ASP A 263 21.14 15.61 -7.47
N ALA A 264 20.59 16.10 -6.35
CA ALA A 264 20.90 15.60 -5.02
C ALA A 264 20.25 14.22 -4.80
N PRO A 265 20.80 13.36 -3.91
CA PRO A 265 20.19 12.07 -3.59
C PRO A 265 18.83 12.19 -2.88
N TRP A 266 18.52 13.33 -2.29
CA TRP A 266 17.21 13.64 -1.73
C TRP A 266 16.54 14.71 -2.56
N GLU A 267 15.48 14.31 -3.28
CA GLU A 267 14.63 15.22 -4.03
C GLU A 267 13.33 15.46 -3.27
N LEU A 268 13.01 16.73 -3.01
CA LEU A 268 11.80 17.15 -2.33
C LEU A 268 11.08 18.17 -3.20
N GLN A 269 9.92 17.81 -3.70
CA GLN A 269 9.18 18.67 -4.61
C GLN A 269 7.76 18.95 -4.10
N THR A 270 7.35 20.22 -4.15
CA THR A 270 5.97 20.62 -3.86
C THR A 270 5.54 21.78 -4.75
N VAL A 271 4.24 21.85 -5.05
CA VAL A 271 3.71 23.05 -5.73
C VAL A 271 3.38 24.14 -4.71
N SER A 272 2.66 23.81 -3.63
CA SER A 272 2.23 24.78 -2.60
C SER A 272 2.31 24.26 -1.16
N GLY A 273 2.69 23.02 -0.94
CA GLY A 273 2.88 22.44 0.38
C GLY A 273 4.15 22.95 1.08
N SER A 274 4.24 22.80 2.37
CA SER A 274 5.47 23.02 3.14
C SER A 274 6.23 21.71 3.30
N VAL A 275 7.57 21.79 3.33
CA VAL A 275 8.44 20.66 3.66
C VAL A 275 9.20 20.99 4.94
N THR A 276 9.13 20.09 5.90
CA THR A 276 9.84 20.20 7.18
C THR A 276 10.70 18.96 7.41
N ILE A 277 11.97 19.16 7.71
CA ILE A 277 12.88 18.10 8.18
C ILE A 277 13.16 18.36 9.66
N ALA A 278 12.66 17.47 10.52
CA ALA A 278 12.81 17.54 11.96
C ALA A 278 13.80 16.50 12.47
N LEU A 279 14.40 16.73 13.64
CA LEU A 279 15.13 15.71 14.38
C LEU A 279 14.22 15.04 15.41
N ALA A 280 14.31 13.73 15.55
CA ALA A 280 13.72 13.02 16.68
C ALA A 280 14.30 13.54 18.01
N GLN A 281 13.43 13.77 19.00
CA GLN A 281 13.81 14.29 20.32
C GLN A 281 14.23 13.16 21.26
#